data_296ee403d180269e68019afd35e3131e
#
_entry.id   296ee403d180269e68019afd35e3131e
#
_cell.length_a   1.000
_cell.length_b   1.000
_cell.length_c   1.000
_cell.angle_alpha   90.00
_cell.angle_beta   90.00
_cell.angle_gamma   90.00
#
_symmetry.space_group_name_H-M   'P 1'
#
loop_
_entity.id
_entity.type
_entity.pdbx_description
1 polymer ?
#
loop_
_entity_poly.entity_id
_entity_poly.type
_entity_poly.pdbx_seq_one_letter_code
_entity_poly.pdbx_strand_id
1 'polypeptide(L)'
;MLTVSGESMIEAGILDGDYILVKKQNVARNGEIVVALIEDEATVKTFYKEKDYIRLQPENSAMDPIIVKNCEILGKVAGVFRKL
;
A
#
# COMPACT_ATOMS: atom_id res chain seq x y z
N MET A 1 -3.01 6.33 13.26
CA MET A 1 -2.77 4.96 12.76
C MET A 1 -3.89 4.52 11.85
N LEU A 2 -3.57 3.70 10.89
CA LEU A 2 -4.54 3.18 9.93
C LEU A 2 -4.70 1.67 10.16
N THR A 3 -5.94 1.19 10.13
CA THR A 3 -6.24 -0.23 10.26
C THR A 3 -6.29 -0.86 8.87
N VAL A 4 -5.60 -1.99 8.72
CA VAL A 4 -5.54 -2.72 7.45
C VAL A 4 -6.75 -3.63 7.34
N SER A 5 -7.41 -3.59 6.18
CA SER A 5 -8.50 -4.51 5.84
C SER A 5 -8.09 -5.38 4.66
N GLY A 6 -8.43 -6.66 4.74
CA GLY A 6 -8.19 -7.59 3.65
C GLY A 6 -6.82 -8.23 3.67
N GLU A 7 -6.53 -8.96 2.62
CA GLU A 7 -5.39 -9.86 2.56
C GLU A 7 -4.39 -9.51 1.47
N SER A 8 -4.46 -8.29 0.93
CA SER A 8 -3.63 -7.92 -0.21
C SER A 8 -2.15 -7.82 0.09
N MET A 9 -1.76 -7.78 1.38
CA MET A 9 -0.36 -7.58 1.77
C MET A 9 0.15 -8.69 2.70
N ILE A 10 -0.49 -9.85 2.70
CA ILE A 10 -0.14 -10.93 3.63
C ILE A 10 1.28 -11.48 3.41
N GLU A 11 1.76 -11.47 2.17
CA GLU A 11 3.11 -11.97 1.87
C GLU A 11 4.19 -10.97 2.30
N ALA A 12 3.81 -9.75 2.62
CA ALA A 12 4.70 -8.78 3.26
C ALA A 12 4.58 -8.79 4.78
N GLY A 13 3.78 -9.71 5.33
CA GLY A 13 3.58 -9.81 6.78
C GLY A 13 2.58 -8.81 7.33
N ILE A 14 1.80 -8.15 6.49
CA ILE A 14 0.77 -7.21 6.92
C ILE A 14 -0.58 -7.92 6.78
N LEU A 15 -1.25 -8.13 7.90
CA LEU A 15 -2.45 -8.95 7.96
C LEU A 15 -3.70 -8.11 8.21
N ASP A 16 -4.85 -8.68 7.86
CA ASP A 16 -6.13 -8.05 8.16
C ASP A 16 -6.22 -7.74 9.65
N GLY A 17 -6.67 -6.53 9.98
CA GLY A 17 -6.77 -6.08 11.36
C GLY A 17 -5.50 -5.47 11.93
N ASP A 18 -4.38 -5.55 11.24
CA ASP A 18 -3.16 -4.90 11.69
C ASP A 18 -3.32 -3.37 11.67
N TYR A 19 -2.55 -2.71 12.52
CA TYR A 19 -2.42 -1.26 12.52
C TYR A 19 -1.10 -0.89 11.86
N ILE A 20 -1.12 0.12 11.02
CA ILE A 20 0.11 0.61 10.40
C ILE A 20 0.39 2.04 10.84
N LEU A 21 1.68 2.31 11.05
CA LEU A 21 2.18 3.66 11.27
C LEU A 21 2.59 4.21 9.91
N VAL A 22 2.05 5.37 9.56
CA VAL A 22 2.26 5.98 8.25
C VAL A 22 3.09 7.23 8.41
N LYS A 23 4.21 7.29 7.70
CA LYS A 23 4.99 8.51 7.57
C LYS A 23 4.40 9.34 6.44
N LYS A 24 3.95 10.54 6.75
CA LYS A 24 3.33 11.41 5.75
C LYS A 24 4.37 11.82 4.70
N GLN A 25 4.07 11.52 3.45
CA GLN A 25 4.86 11.96 2.29
C GLN A 25 3.97 11.84 1.06
N ASN A 26 4.25 12.65 0.05
CA ASN A 26 3.43 12.66 -1.17
C ASN A 26 4.15 12.09 -2.39
N VAL A 27 5.39 11.63 -2.22
CA VAL A 27 6.16 10.94 -3.27
C VAL A 27 6.61 9.59 -2.72
N ALA A 28 6.83 8.64 -3.62
CA ALA A 28 7.25 7.31 -3.26
C ALA A 28 8.34 6.81 -4.21
N ARG A 29 9.14 5.88 -3.72
CA ARG A 29 10.16 5.18 -4.51
C ARG A 29 9.70 3.77 -4.81
N ASN A 30 10.20 3.23 -5.91
CA ASN A 30 9.90 1.85 -6.28
C ASN A 30 10.26 0.88 -5.15
N GLY A 31 9.33 -0.01 -4.84
CA GLY A 31 9.51 -1.00 -3.79
C GLY A 31 9.05 -0.56 -2.41
N GLU A 32 8.70 0.69 -2.22
CA GLU A 32 8.17 1.15 -0.94
C GLU A 32 6.71 0.72 -0.77
N ILE A 33 6.36 0.34 0.45
CA ILE A 33 4.96 0.07 0.80
C ILE A 33 4.33 1.39 1.19
N VAL A 34 3.26 1.75 0.50
CA VAL A 34 2.63 3.07 0.64
C VAL A 34 1.15 2.94 0.94
N VAL A 35 0.58 4.02 1.45
CA VAL A 35 -0.86 4.22 1.48
C VAL A 35 -1.19 5.15 0.32
N ALA A 36 -1.98 4.68 -0.60
CA ALA A 36 -2.39 5.44 -1.79
C ALA A 36 -3.90 5.62 -1.79
N LEU A 37 -4.34 6.76 -2.31
CA LEU A 37 -5.76 7.05 -2.44
C LEU A 37 -6.18 6.76 -3.88
N ILE A 38 -7.15 5.87 -4.02
CA ILE A 38 -7.73 5.51 -5.32
C ILE A 38 -9.24 5.61 -5.18
N GLU A 39 -9.86 6.46 -5.97
CA GLU A 39 -11.32 6.64 -5.98
C GLU A 39 -11.88 6.84 -4.56
N ASP A 40 -11.26 7.74 -3.80
CA ASP A 40 -11.64 8.10 -2.43
C ASP A 40 -11.42 6.98 -1.41
N GLU A 41 -10.68 5.94 -1.77
CA GLU A 41 -10.42 4.83 -0.87
C GLU A 41 -8.92 4.68 -0.66
N ALA A 42 -8.51 4.61 0.62
CA ALA A 42 -7.10 4.39 0.98
C ALA A 42 -6.78 2.91 0.85
N THR A 43 -5.69 2.61 0.16
CA THR A 43 -5.21 1.24 0.00
C THR A 43 -3.74 1.15 0.32
N VAL A 44 -3.31 0.01 0.86
CA VAL A 44 -1.91 -0.27 1.18
C VAL A 44 -1.36 -1.23 0.13
N LYS A 45 -0.35 -0.80 -0.58
CA LYS A 45 0.26 -1.58 -1.66
C LYS A 45 1.73 -1.24 -1.78
N THR A 46 2.48 -2.08 -2.49
CA THR A 46 3.85 -1.76 -2.88
C THR A 46 3.84 -0.92 -4.14
N PHE A 47 4.56 0.19 -4.10
CA PHE A 47 4.57 1.18 -5.17
C PHE A 47 5.65 0.87 -6.19
N TYR A 48 5.27 0.95 -7.48
CA TYR A 48 6.21 0.92 -8.58
C TYR A 48 5.78 1.93 -9.63
N LYS A 49 6.68 2.84 -10.00
CA LYS A 49 6.45 3.74 -11.11
C LYS A 49 7.06 3.14 -12.37
N GLU A 50 6.20 2.77 -13.30
CA GLU A 50 6.61 2.26 -14.59
C GLU A 50 6.70 3.40 -15.60
N LYS A 51 7.03 3.09 -16.86
CA LYS A 51 7.26 4.13 -17.87
C LYS A 51 6.04 5.04 -18.09
N ASP A 52 4.87 4.45 -18.24
CA ASP A 52 3.66 5.19 -18.61
C ASP A 52 2.53 5.04 -17.60
N TYR A 53 2.77 4.40 -16.47
CA TYR A 53 1.73 4.14 -15.47
C TYR A 53 2.33 3.89 -14.10
N ILE A 54 1.46 3.84 -13.11
CA ILE A 54 1.83 3.43 -11.74
C ILE A 54 1.23 2.05 -11.50
N ARG A 55 2.04 1.14 -10.98
CA ARG A 55 1.60 -0.17 -10.56
C ARG A 55 1.60 -0.23 -9.05
N LEU A 56 0.43 -0.49 -8.49
CA LEU A 56 0.26 -0.73 -7.05
C LEU A 56 0.14 -2.23 -6.86
N GLN A 57 1.21 -2.81 -6.36
CA GLN A 57 1.38 -4.26 -6.32
C GLN A 57 0.90 -4.81 -4.98
N PRO A 58 -0.09 -5.72 -4.98
CA PRO A 58 -0.40 -6.47 -3.76
C PRO A 58 0.73 -7.46 -3.48
N GLU A 59 1.04 -7.64 -2.20
CA GLU A 59 1.97 -8.69 -1.78
C GLU A 59 1.16 -9.94 -1.46
N ASN A 60 0.52 -10.45 -2.50
CA ASN A 60 -0.33 -11.63 -2.46
C ASN A 60 -0.39 -12.20 -3.89
N SER A 61 0.20 -13.37 -4.07
CA SER A 61 0.33 -13.99 -5.39
C SER A 61 -1.01 -14.36 -6.03
N ALA A 62 -2.08 -14.41 -5.24
CA ALA A 62 -3.43 -14.68 -5.75
C ALA A 62 -4.16 -13.43 -6.23
N MET A 63 -3.56 -12.24 -6.11
CA MET A 63 -4.21 -10.97 -6.45
C MET A 63 -3.45 -10.23 -7.54
N ASP A 64 -4.20 -9.60 -8.42
CA ASP A 64 -3.62 -8.83 -9.53
C ASP A 64 -3.23 -7.42 -9.09
N PRO A 65 -2.19 -6.83 -9.71
CA PRO A 65 -1.82 -5.44 -9.44
C PRO A 65 -2.89 -4.47 -9.94
N ILE A 66 -2.93 -3.30 -9.29
CA ILE A 66 -3.76 -2.19 -9.71
C ILE A 66 -2.91 -1.29 -10.60
N ILE A 67 -3.37 -1.06 -11.81
CA ILE A 67 -2.68 -0.22 -12.78
C ILE A 67 -3.46 1.09 -12.92
N VAL A 68 -2.79 2.21 -12.65
CA VAL A 68 -3.40 3.53 -12.75
C VAL A 68 -2.44 4.47 -13.45
N LYS A 69 -2.96 5.49 -14.10
CA LYS A 69 -2.12 6.54 -14.68
C LYS A 69 -1.49 7.40 -13.59
N ASN A 70 -2.25 7.63 -12.53
CA ASN A 70 -1.85 8.52 -11.46
C ASN A 70 -2.61 8.17 -10.20
N CYS A 71 -2.02 8.44 -9.05
CA CYS A 71 -2.70 8.28 -7.77
C CYS A 71 -2.08 9.23 -6.76
N GLU A 72 -2.84 9.52 -5.71
CA GLU A 72 -2.33 10.33 -4.61
C GLU A 72 -1.66 9.42 -3.58
N ILE A 73 -0.41 9.72 -3.25
CA ILE A 73 0.31 9.03 -2.19
C ILE A 73 0.04 9.79 -0.89
N LEU A 74 -0.51 9.10 0.09
CA LEU A 74 -0.80 9.67 1.40
C LEU A 74 0.39 9.53 2.35
N GLY A 75 1.16 8.46 2.19
CA GLY A 75 2.32 8.26 3.02
C GLY A 75 2.99 6.92 2.77
N LYS A 76 4.09 6.70 3.48
CA LYS A 76 4.86 5.46 3.47
C LYS A 76 4.59 4.69 4.75
N VAL A 77 4.43 3.38 4.65
CA VAL A 77 4.29 2.52 5.82
C VAL A 77 5.63 2.45 6.54
N ALA A 78 5.65 2.91 7.78
CA ALA A 78 6.86 2.97 8.60
C ALA A 78 6.89 1.92 9.70
N GLY A 79 5.75 1.32 10.01
CA GLY A 79 5.69 0.28 11.03
C GLY A 79 4.37 -0.47 10.99
N VAL A 80 4.37 -1.66 11.53
CA VAL A 80 3.19 -2.52 11.64
C VAL A 80 3.03 -2.93 13.08
N PHE A 81 1.80 -2.81 13.60
CA PHE A 81 1.48 -3.19 14.97
C PHE A 81 0.34 -4.18 14.97
N ARG A 82 0.44 -5.18 15.80
CA ARG A 82 -0.57 -6.21 15.94
C ARG A 82 -0.86 -6.46 17.40
N LYS A 83 -2.14 -6.48 17.72
CA LYS A 83 -2.56 -6.85 19.07
C LYS A 83 -2.57 -8.37 19.17
N LEU A 84 -1.93 -8.86 20.20
CA LEU A 84 -1.87 -10.29 20.49
C LEU A 84 -3.04 -10.75 21.34
#